data_c6c9205cf663d42d4d51434204ae7786
#
_entry.id   c6c9205cf663d42d4d51434204ae7786
#
_cell.length_a   1.000
_cell.length_b   1.000
_cell.length_c   1.000
_cell.angle_alpha   90.00
_cell.angle_beta   90.00
_cell.angle_gamma   90.00
#
_symmetry.space_group_name_H-M   'P 1'
#
loop_
_entity.id
_entity.type
_entity.pdbx_description
1 polymer ?
#
loop_
_entity_poly.entity_id
_entity_poly.type
_entity_poly.pdbx_seq_one_letter_code
_entity_poly.pdbx_strand_id
1 'polypeptide(L)'
;LTEIGTVKRGEDVVREYPDGTTEIFPFEELGYKPYIPRSFAYCSDTAPFPELSSWVKGVDLLYHETTYTADLADQAAARHHSTTLQAAQCALDAGVGKLVIGHYSSRCKDISKYESECRSIFPETYAAKDGDVFDLPLVKLG
;
A
#
# COMPACT_ATOMS: atom_id res chain seq x y z
N LEU A 1 14.51 25.82 12.38
CA LEU A 1 14.25 24.73 11.41
C LEU A 1 13.98 23.39 12.09
N THR A 2 14.56 23.14 13.28
CA THR A 2 14.34 21.91 14.06
C THR A 2 12.89 21.78 14.55
N GLU A 3 12.27 22.84 15.06
CA GLU A 3 10.90 22.83 15.57
C GLU A 3 9.86 22.46 14.48
N ILE A 4 10.04 22.98 13.26
CA ILE A 4 9.19 22.60 12.12
C ILE A 4 9.28 21.10 11.83
N GLY A 5 10.49 20.54 11.93
CA GLY A 5 10.71 19.10 11.78
C GLY A 5 9.96 18.28 12.83
N THR A 6 9.96 18.73 14.07
CA THR A 6 9.25 18.13 15.21
C THR A 6 7.73 18.12 14.95
N VAL A 7 7.17 19.29 14.58
CA VAL A 7 5.74 19.41 14.25
C VAL A 7 5.35 18.50 13.06
N LYS A 8 6.20 18.40 12.03
CA LYS A 8 5.94 17.52 10.89
C LYS A 8 5.91 16.02 11.25
N ARG A 9 6.59 15.62 12.31
CA ARG A 9 6.52 14.24 12.84
C ARG A 9 5.34 13.98 13.76
N GLY A 10 4.58 15.03 14.11
CA GLY A 10 3.46 14.92 15.03
C GLY A 10 3.89 14.88 16.50
N GLU A 11 5.00 15.51 16.81
CA GLU A 11 5.57 15.58 18.15
C GLU A 11 5.39 16.98 18.75
N ASP A 12 5.26 17.08 20.07
CA ASP A 12 5.19 18.34 20.78
C ASP A 12 6.52 19.11 20.67
N VAL A 13 6.46 20.42 20.53
CA VAL A 13 7.65 21.27 20.57
C VAL A 13 7.96 21.64 22.01
N VAL A 14 9.14 21.27 22.48
CA VAL A 14 9.66 21.65 23.79
C VAL A 14 10.71 22.75 23.61
N ARG A 15 10.49 23.89 24.20
CA ARG A 15 11.41 25.03 24.16
C ARG A 15 11.98 25.29 25.55
N GLU A 16 13.30 25.25 25.65
CA GLU A 16 14.03 25.62 26.87
C GLU A 16 14.52 27.05 26.73
N TYR A 17 14.34 27.84 27.79
CA TYR A 17 14.76 29.21 27.84
C TYR A 17 16.03 29.42 28.70
N PRO A 18 16.79 30.49 28.47
CA PRO A 18 18.05 30.74 29.18
C PRO A 18 17.91 30.87 30.71
N ASP A 19 16.73 31.16 31.20
CA ASP A 19 16.39 31.24 32.64
C ASP A 19 16.11 29.87 33.26
N GLY A 20 16.23 28.77 32.49
CA GLY A 20 15.98 27.41 32.91
C GLY A 20 14.51 27.01 32.88
N THR A 21 13.62 27.87 32.41
CA THR A 21 12.22 27.50 32.21
C THR A 21 12.03 26.70 30.95
N THR A 22 11.02 25.83 30.93
CA THR A 22 10.64 25.00 29.80
C THR A 22 9.18 25.26 29.45
N GLU A 23 8.91 25.46 28.19
CA GLU A 23 7.55 25.61 27.66
C GLU A 23 7.27 24.50 26.62
N ILE A 24 6.11 23.87 26.75
CA ILE A 24 5.67 22.83 25.85
C ILE A 24 4.53 23.36 24.98
N PHE A 25 4.72 23.27 23.68
CA PHE A 25 3.70 23.62 22.70
C PHE A 25 3.15 22.30 22.14
N PRO A 26 1.91 21.91 22.49
CA PRO A 26 1.31 20.68 22.03
C PRO A 26 1.22 20.65 20.51
N PHE A 27 1.56 19.52 19.91
CA PHE A 27 1.45 19.32 18.45
C PHE A 27 0.03 19.63 17.97
N GLU A 28 -0.99 19.26 18.74
CA GLU A 28 -2.40 19.48 18.41
C GLU A 28 -2.74 20.96 18.19
N GLU A 29 -2.03 21.87 18.85
CA GLU A 29 -2.19 23.32 18.68
C GLU A 29 -1.37 23.89 17.51
N LEU A 30 -0.22 23.27 17.20
CA LEU A 30 0.71 23.74 16.18
C LEU A 30 0.52 23.05 14.83
N GLY A 31 0.07 21.78 14.86
CA GLY A 31 -0.06 20.93 13.70
C GLY A 31 -1.48 20.91 13.16
N TYR A 32 -1.70 21.50 11.99
CA TYR A 32 -2.96 21.34 11.29
C TYR A 32 -2.89 20.13 10.35
N LYS A 33 -3.53 19.02 10.73
CA LYS A 33 -3.70 17.82 9.89
C LYS A 33 -5.14 17.74 9.36
N PRO A 34 -5.49 18.45 8.28
CA PRO A 34 -6.86 18.48 7.78
C PRO A 34 -7.29 17.18 7.13
N TYR A 35 -6.35 16.27 6.87
CA TYR A 35 -6.61 15.04 6.13
C TYR A 35 -5.88 13.85 6.74
N ILE A 36 -6.50 12.67 6.61
CA ILE A 36 -5.86 11.39 6.92
C ILE A 36 -4.80 11.12 5.84
N PRO A 37 -3.54 10.80 6.21
CA PRO A 37 -2.52 10.43 5.23
C PRO A 37 -2.96 9.22 4.41
N ARG A 38 -2.72 9.26 3.11
CA ARG A 38 -2.94 8.12 2.20
C ARG A 38 -1.66 7.32 2.05
N SER A 39 -1.81 6.02 1.90
CA SER A 39 -0.69 5.09 1.75
C SER A 39 -0.83 4.24 0.48
N PHE A 40 0.31 4.03 -0.17
CA PHE A 40 0.40 3.25 -1.39
C PHE A 40 1.64 2.36 -1.35
N ALA A 41 1.50 1.11 -1.77
CA ALA A 41 2.62 0.20 -1.96
C ALA A 41 2.63 -0.34 -3.39
N TYR A 42 3.83 -0.49 -3.94
CA TYR A 42 4.07 -1.00 -5.29
C TYR A 42 5.00 -2.21 -5.23
N CYS A 43 4.46 -3.38 -5.54
CA CYS A 43 5.17 -4.66 -5.52
C CYS A 43 5.19 -5.24 -6.93
N SER A 44 6.31 -5.08 -7.63
CA SER A 44 6.49 -5.57 -8.99
C SER A 44 7.69 -6.50 -9.08
N ASP A 45 7.64 -7.44 -10.04
CA ASP A 45 8.70 -8.43 -10.30
C ASP A 45 9.15 -9.17 -9.03
N THR A 46 8.21 -9.75 -8.30
CA THR A 46 8.52 -10.42 -7.03
C THR A 46 7.86 -11.79 -6.90
N ALA A 47 8.65 -12.77 -6.46
CA ALA A 47 8.08 -13.99 -5.90
C ALA A 47 7.43 -13.67 -4.54
N PRO A 48 6.43 -14.46 -4.11
CA PRO A 48 5.87 -14.31 -2.77
C PRO A 48 6.92 -14.62 -1.71
N PHE A 49 6.95 -13.81 -0.64
CA PHE A 49 7.77 -14.05 0.54
C PHE A 49 6.99 -13.65 1.82
N PRO A 50 7.26 -14.33 2.95
CA PRO A 50 6.40 -14.23 4.14
C PRO A 50 6.26 -12.82 4.72
N GLU A 51 7.32 -12.01 4.64
CA GLU A 51 7.37 -10.68 5.25
C GLU A 51 6.59 -9.61 4.47
N LEU A 52 6.26 -9.87 3.19
CA LEU A 52 5.66 -8.86 2.31
C LEU A 52 4.36 -8.31 2.89
N SER A 53 3.46 -9.18 3.36
CA SER A 53 2.18 -8.75 3.94
C SER A 53 2.36 -7.86 5.16
N SER A 54 3.41 -8.07 5.96
CA SER A 54 3.73 -7.21 7.10
C SER A 54 4.26 -5.83 6.67
N TRP A 55 5.04 -5.77 5.58
CA TRP A 55 5.60 -4.52 5.07
C TRP A 55 4.55 -3.61 4.43
N VAL A 56 3.53 -4.20 3.81
CA VAL A 56 2.44 -3.44 3.16
C VAL A 56 1.17 -3.38 4.01
N LYS A 57 1.27 -3.70 5.30
CA LYS A 57 0.13 -3.79 6.20
C LYS A 57 -0.70 -2.51 6.23
N GLY A 58 -1.99 -2.65 5.94
CA GLY A 58 -2.99 -1.60 6.07
C GLY A 58 -2.85 -0.44 5.09
N VAL A 59 -2.08 -0.59 4.00
CA VAL A 59 -2.03 0.46 2.97
C VAL A 59 -3.40 0.62 2.28
N ASP A 60 -3.73 1.85 1.89
CA ASP A 60 -5.01 2.13 1.22
C ASP A 60 -5.09 1.48 -0.16
N LEU A 61 -3.94 1.39 -0.86
CA LEU A 61 -3.86 0.73 -2.16
C LEU A 61 -2.53 -0.03 -2.27
N LEU A 62 -2.64 -1.32 -2.59
CA LEU A 62 -1.52 -2.18 -2.96
C LEU A 62 -1.57 -2.42 -4.47
N TYR A 63 -0.52 -2.06 -5.20
CA TYR A 63 -0.24 -2.63 -6.51
C TYR A 63 0.62 -3.89 -6.32
N HIS A 64 0.21 -5.01 -6.93
CA HIS A 64 0.98 -6.25 -6.90
C HIS A 64 1.03 -6.89 -8.29
N GLU A 65 2.20 -7.39 -8.67
CA GLU A 65 2.33 -8.17 -9.89
C GLU A 65 1.50 -9.45 -9.80
N THR A 66 0.98 -9.87 -10.95
CA THR A 66 0.28 -11.15 -11.14
C THR A 66 0.66 -11.71 -12.50
N THR A 67 1.94 -12.01 -12.67
CA THR A 67 2.44 -12.47 -13.98
C THR A 67 1.75 -13.76 -14.44
N TYR A 68 1.33 -14.60 -13.48
CA TYR A 68 0.72 -15.88 -13.76
C TYR A 68 -0.64 -16.08 -13.08
N THR A 69 -1.52 -16.83 -13.75
CA THR A 69 -2.75 -17.35 -13.13
C THR A 69 -2.42 -18.54 -12.21
N ALA A 70 -3.35 -18.92 -11.35
CA ALA A 70 -3.16 -19.95 -10.33
C ALA A 70 -2.71 -21.31 -10.89
N ASP A 71 -3.22 -21.69 -12.06
CA ASP A 71 -2.87 -22.94 -12.76
C ASP A 71 -1.43 -22.99 -13.27
N LEU A 72 -0.73 -21.86 -13.26
CA LEU A 72 0.67 -21.72 -13.70
C LEU A 72 1.66 -21.50 -12.53
N ALA A 73 1.31 -21.94 -11.32
CA ALA A 73 2.09 -21.71 -10.11
C ALA A 73 3.55 -22.23 -10.22
N ASP A 74 3.77 -23.37 -10.85
CA ASP A 74 5.11 -23.92 -11.04
C ASP A 74 5.98 -23.01 -11.94
N GLN A 75 5.37 -22.40 -12.96
CA GLN A 75 6.06 -21.44 -13.83
C GLN A 75 6.35 -20.14 -13.10
N ALA A 76 5.42 -19.66 -12.27
CA ALA A 76 5.62 -18.50 -11.43
C ALA A 76 6.83 -18.71 -10.51
N ALA A 77 6.87 -19.81 -9.78
CA ALA A 77 7.96 -20.15 -8.88
C ALA A 77 9.32 -20.26 -9.62
N ALA A 78 9.36 -20.93 -10.75
CA ALA A 78 10.58 -21.11 -11.55
C ALA A 78 11.15 -19.81 -12.12
N ARG A 79 10.32 -18.75 -12.23
CA ARG A 79 10.68 -17.46 -12.78
C ARG A 79 10.68 -16.33 -11.76
N HIS A 80 10.49 -16.64 -10.48
CA HIS A 80 10.46 -15.71 -9.37
C HIS A 80 9.36 -14.65 -9.50
N HIS A 81 8.19 -15.05 -9.96
CA HIS A 81 6.99 -14.22 -10.05
C HIS A 81 5.88 -14.74 -9.15
N SER A 82 4.84 -13.93 -9.00
CA SER A 82 3.65 -14.27 -8.23
C SER A 82 2.49 -14.71 -9.12
N THR A 83 1.62 -15.53 -8.54
CA THR A 83 0.30 -15.84 -9.11
C THR A 83 -0.77 -14.89 -8.59
N THR A 84 -1.91 -14.89 -9.27
CA THR A 84 -3.13 -14.19 -8.88
C THR A 84 -3.55 -14.48 -7.43
N LEU A 85 -3.59 -15.76 -7.05
CA LEU A 85 -4.00 -16.16 -5.69
C LEU A 85 -2.98 -15.74 -4.63
N GLN A 86 -1.69 -15.75 -4.95
CA GLN A 86 -0.64 -15.30 -4.03
C GLN A 86 -0.71 -13.80 -3.79
N ALA A 87 -0.92 -13.00 -4.85
CA ALA A 87 -1.12 -11.56 -4.72
C ALA A 87 -2.37 -11.21 -3.89
N ALA A 88 -3.48 -11.90 -4.17
CA ALA A 88 -4.72 -11.69 -3.44
C ALA A 88 -4.62 -12.14 -1.96
N GLN A 89 -3.90 -13.23 -1.68
CA GLN A 89 -3.66 -13.67 -0.31
C GLN A 89 -2.78 -12.66 0.45
N CYS A 90 -1.75 -12.12 -0.20
CA CYS A 90 -0.92 -11.05 0.38
C CYS A 90 -1.79 -9.83 0.75
N ALA A 91 -2.69 -9.41 -0.14
CA ALA A 91 -3.59 -8.29 0.11
C ALA A 91 -4.54 -8.55 1.29
N LEU A 92 -5.08 -9.77 1.38
CA LEU A 92 -5.95 -10.19 2.47
C LEU A 92 -5.21 -10.21 3.81
N ASP A 93 -4.04 -10.84 3.86
CA ASP A 93 -3.22 -10.96 5.08
C ASP A 93 -2.72 -9.60 5.57
N ALA A 94 -2.43 -8.70 4.64
CA ALA A 94 -2.02 -7.33 4.94
C ALA A 94 -3.17 -6.41 5.34
N GLY A 95 -4.43 -6.78 5.03
CA GLY A 95 -5.60 -5.95 5.30
C GLY A 95 -5.58 -4.62 4.55
N VAL A 96 -5.17 -4.64 3.28
CA VAL A 96 -5.11 -3.43 2.44
C VAL A 96 -6.52 -2.94 2.06
N GLY A 97 -6.65 -1.66 1.68
CA GLY A 97 -7.94 -1.11 1.26
C GLY A 97 -8.37 -1.57 -0.14
N LYS A 98 -7.42 -1.59 -1.09
CA LYS A 98 -7.63 -2.03 -2.47
C LYS A 98 -6.41 -2.78 -2.98
N LEU A 99 -6.64 -3.78 -3.84
CA LEU A 99 -5.61 -4.45 -4.62
C LEU A 99 -5.74 -4.07 -6.09
N VAL A 100 -4.69 -3.50 -6.65
CA VAL A 100 -4.56 -3.29 -8.10
C VAL A 100 -3.56 -4.31 -8.60
N ILE A 101 -3.95 -5.12 -9.59
CA ILE A 101 -3.09 -6.13 -10.19
C ILE A 101 -2.63 -5.72 -11.59
N GLY A 102 -1.44 -6.16 -11.95
CA GLY A 102 -0.84 -5.88 -13.25
C GLY A 102 0.36 -6.78 -13.53
N HIS A 103 1.21 -6.37 -14.47
CA HIS A 103 2.38 -7.14 -14.90
C HIS A 103 2.02 -8.53 -15.41
N TYR A 104 1.00 -8.60 -16.27
CA TYR A 104 0.53 -9.87 -16.82
C TYR A 104 1.53 -10.48 -17.79
N SER A 105 1.62 -11.80 -17.82
CA SER A 105 2.42 -12.50 -18.81
C SER A 105 2.04 -12.04 -20.23
N SER A 106 3.03 -11.86 -21.11
CA SER A 106 2.81 -11.56 -22.54
C SER A 106 1.92 -12.59 -23.25
N ARG A 107 1.71 -13.76 -22.65
CA ARG A 107 0.81 -14.82 -23.13
C ARG A 107 -0.62 -14.66 -22.62
N CYS A 108 -0.87 -13.69 -21.73
CA CYS A 108 -2.20 -13.40 -21.22
C CYS A 108 -3.11 -12.95 -22.37
N LYS A 109 -4.20 -13.69 -22.57
CA LYS A 109 -5.21 -13.37 -23.58
C LYS A 109 -6.45 -12.72 -22.98
N ASP A 110 -6.66 -12.91 -21.67
CA ASP A 110 -7.85 -12.45 -20.98
C ASP A 110 -7.51 -12.03 -19.54
N ILE A 111 -7.50 -10.74 -19.31
CA ILE A 111 -7.23 -10.14 -18.01
C ILE A 111 -8.38 -10.42 -17.02
N SER A 112 -9.61 -10.67 -17.50
CA SER A 112 -10.76 -10.92 -16.63
C SER A 112 -10.60 -12.18 -15.78
N LYS A 113 -9.87 -13.18 -16.28
CA LYS A 113 -9.52 -14.38 -15.52
C LYS A 113 -8.65 -14.04 -14.31
N TYR A 114 -7.65 -13.17 -14.51
CA TYR A 114 -6.76 -12.72 -13.42
C TYR A 114 -7.54 -12.01 -12.32
N GLU A 115 -8.40 -11.09 -12.72
CA GLU A 115 -9.23 -10.34 -11.79
C GLU A 115 -10.20 -11.25 -11.03
N SER A 116 -10.86 -12.18 -11.71
CA SER A 116 -11.82 -13.09 -11.08
C SER A 116 -11.15 -14.07 -10.10
N GLU A 117 -9.96 -14.57 -10.42
CA GLU A 117 -9.18 -15.39 -9.49
C GLU A 117 -8.81 -14.61 -8.23
N CYS A 118 -8.29 -13.38 -8.38
CA CYS A 118 -7.96 -12.55 -7.23
C CYS A 118 -9.19 -12.22 -6.38
N ARG A 119 -10.32 -11.86 -7.01
CA ARG A 119 -11.56 -11.53 -6.32
C ARG A 119 -12.17 -12.69 -5.53
N SER A 120 -11.82 -13.92 -5.86
CA SER A 120 -12.25 -15.08 -5.07
C SER A 120 -11.66 -15.09 -3.66
N ILE A 121 -10.54 -14.40 -3.44
CA ILE A 121 -9.86 -14.25 -2.14
C ILE A 121 -10.02 -12.81 -1.61
N PHE A 122 -9.77 -11.80 -2.45
CA PHE A 122 -9.83 -10.40 -2.08
C PHE A 122 -10.76 -9.64 -3.03
N PRO A 123 -12.03 -9.39 -2.63
CA PRO A 123 -13.07 -8.82 -3.52
C PRO A 123 -12.72 -7.44 -4.08
N GLU A 124 -12.03 -6.57 -3.30
CA GLU A 124 -11.62 -5.22 -3.70
C GLU A 124 -10.37 -5.25 -4.61
N THR A 125 -10.42 -6.12 -5.63
CA THR A 125 -9.34 -6.26 -6.62
C THR A 125 -9.75 -5.64 -7.97
N TYR A 126 -8.81 -4.97 -8.61
CA TYR A 126 -8.97 -4.29 -9.88
C TYR A 126 -7.80 -4.62 -10.81
N ALA A 127 -8.11 -5.12 -12.01
CA ALA A 127 -7.11 -5.41 -13.03
C ALA A 127 -6.75 -4.16 -13.82
N ALA A 128 -5.50 -3.69 -13.69
CA ALA A 128 -5.02 -2.49 -14.36
C ALA A 128 -4.72 -2.71 -15.84
N LYS A 129 -5.00 -1.69 -16.64
CA LYS A 129 -4.57 -1.54 -18.03
C LYS A 129 -3.79 -0.24 -18.18
N ASP A 130 -3.00 -0.14 -19.23
CA ASP A 130 -2.27 1.08 -19.54
C ASP A 130 -3.23 2.27 -19.67
N GLY A 131 -2.96 3.32 -18.92
CA GLY A 131 -3.77 4.53 -18.88
C GLY A 131 -4.86 4.55 -17.80
N ASP A 132 -5.08 3.46 -17.06
CA ASP A 132 -6.01 3.46 -15.94
C ASP A 132 -5.53 4.36 -14.80
N VAL A 133 -6.46 5.00 -14.13
CA VAL A 133 -6.22 5.86 -12.97
C VAL A 133 -7.00 5.33 -11.77
N PHE A 134 -6.32 5.11 -10.67
CA PHE A 134 -6.90 4.65 -9.42
C PHE A 134 -6.79 5.75 -8.37
N ASP A 135 -7.90 6.39 -8.07
CA ASP A 135 -7.94 7.46 -7.08
C ASP A 135 -7.93 6.94 -5.65
N LEU A 136 -7.11 7.58 -4.83
CA LEU A 136 -7.17 7.48 -3.38
C LEU A 136 -7.71 8.82 -2.84
N PRO A 137 -9.01 8.92 -2.54
CA PRO A 137 -9.61 10.17 -2.13
C PRO A 137 -9.03 10.66 -0.80
N LEU A 138 -8.87 11.98 -0.69
CA LEU A 138 -8.49 12.61 0.57
C LEU A 138 -9.67 12.52 1.55
N VAL A 139 -9.43 11.92 2.71
CA VAL A 139 -10.39 11.89 3.81
C VAL A 139 -10.05 13.04 4.76
N LYS A 140 -10.98 13.99 4.91
CA LYS A 140 -10.81 15.12 5.83
C LYS A 140 -11.05 14.63 7.26
N LEU A 141 -10.17 15.05 8.16
CA LEU A 141 -10.41 14.90 9.59
C LEU A 141 -11.58 15.81 9.97
N GLY A 142 -12.57 15.22 10.63
CA GLY A 142 -13.79 15.92 11.05
C GLY A 142 -13.53 16.98 12.11
#